data_82a9873bb655c930ebfc3afbbfe6440e
#
_entry.id   82a9873bb655c930ebfc3afbbfe6440e
#
_cell.length_a   1.000
_cell.length_b   1.000
_cell.length_c   1.000
_cell.angle_alpha   90.00
_cell.angle_beta   90.00
_cell.angle_gamma   90.00
#
_symmetry.space_group_name_H-M   'P 1'
#
loop_
_entity.id
_entity.type
_entity.pdbx_description
1 polymer ?
#
loop_
_entity_poly.entity_id
_entity_poly.type
_entity_poly.pdbx_seq_one_letter_code
_entity_poly.pdbx_strand_id
1 'polypeptide(L)'
;MQQLILVNERDEPIGQMEKMEVHRKGLLHRAFSVFVFNEKGEMLLQQRAAKKYHSPSLWSNACCSHPEVGEEIILAAGKRLQEEMGFETIINEKFQFIYKTEFDNGLTEHEFDHVFTGIYDGEILPNPEEVSDYCYMSMDAIEESLLSHPAKYTSWFTIAFPKIKEQFA
;
A
#
# COMPACT_ATOMS: atom_id res chain seq x y z
N MET A 1 -5.45 3.97 20.13
CA MET A 1 -6.01 3.24 18.97
C MET A 1 -6.05 4.13 17.75
N GLN A 2 -5.66 3.59 16.62
CA GLN A 2 -5.63 4.35 15.38
C GLN A 2 -7.04 4.65 14.88
N GLN A 3 -7.31 5.93 14.61
CA GLN A 3 -8.58 6.40 14.03
C GLN A 3 -8.38 6.65 12.55
N LEU A 4 -9.22 6.04 11.72
CA LEU A 4 -9.18 6.22 10.27
C LEU A 4 -10.17 7.29 9.85
N ILE A 5 -9.88 7.94 8.73
CA ILE A 5 -10.74 9.00 8.18
C ILE A 5 -11.76 8.34 7.25
N LEU A 6 -13.03 8.40 7.63
CA LEU A 6 -14.11 7.94 6.75
C LEU A 6 -14.37 9.01 5.70
N VAL A 7 -14.53 8.58 4.44
CA VAL A 7 -14.75 9.50 3.32
C VAL A 7 -15.91 9.02 2.44
N ASN A 8 -16.43 9.95 1.63
CA ASN A 8 -17.37 9.60 0.57
C ASN A 8 -16.60 9.34 -0.74
N GLU A 9 -17.31 9.07 -1.82
CA GLU A 9 -16.70 8.75 -3.13
C GLU A 9 -15.93 9.91 -3.76
N ARG A 10 -16.02 11.11 -3.18
CA ARG A 10 -15.27 12.29 -3.62
C ARG A 10 -14.12 12.65 -2.67
N ASP A 11 -13.75 11.70 -1.79
CA ASP A 11 -12.69 11.88 -0.79
C ASP A 11 -12.98 13.01 0.22
N GLU A 12 -14.24 13.29 0.44
CA GLU A 12 -14.64 14.28 1.45
C GLU A 12 -14.76 13.57 2.81
N PRO A 13 -14.11 14.10 3.87
CA PRO A 13 -14.24 13.49 5.20
C PRO A 13 -15.68 13.53 5.70
N ILE A 14 -16.20 12.39 6.15
CA ILE A 14 -17.54 12.28 6.70
C ILE A 14 -17.56 11.75 8.14
N GLY A 15 -16.41 11.45 8.71
CA GLY A 15 -16.31 10.95 10.07
C GLY A 15 -14.97 10.30 10.33
N GLN A 16 -14.87 9.66 11.48
CA GLN A 16 -13.70 8.87 11.86
C GLN A 16 -14.15 7.67 12.67
N MET A 17 -13.34 6.61 12.66
CA MET A 17 -13.68 5.39 13.38
C MET A 17 -12.40 4.59 13.63
N GLU A 18 -12.42 3.77 14.69
CA GLU A 18 -11.29 2.90 15.02
C GLU A 18 -11.02 1.91 13.89
N LYS A 19 -9.75 1.66 13.63
CA LYS A 19 -9.27 0.88 12.49
C LYS A 19 -9.93 -0.49 12.31
N MET A 20 -9.97 -1.30 13.37
CA MET A 20 -10.53 -2.65 13.25
C MET A 20 -12.01 -2.62 13.01
N GLU A 21 -12.72 -1.66 13.60
CA GLU A 21 -14.16 -1.52 13.38
C GLU A 21 -14.49 -1.12 11.94
N VAL A 22 -13.68 -0.20 11.37
CA VAL A 22 -13.80 0.18 9.96
C VAL A 22 -13.68 -1.05 9.06
N HIS A 23 -12.71 -1.91 9.33
CA HIS A 23 -12.49 -3.13 8.54
C HIS A 23 -13.59 -4.18 8.73
N ARG A 24 -14.14 -4.29 9.94
CA ARG A 24 -15.28 -5.21 10.19
C ARG A 24 -16.53 -4.77 9.46
N LYS A 25 -16.75 -3.46 9.39
CA LYS A 25 -17.96 -2.89 8.76
C LYS A 25 -17.77 -2.64 7.26
N GLY A 26 -16.55 -2.71 6.75
CA GLY A 26 -16.25 -2.48 5.33
C GLY A 26 -16.52 -1.05 4.88
N LEU A 27 -16.30 -0.06 5.75
CA LEU A 27 -16.55 1.34 5.44
C LEU A 27 -15.45 1.94 4.58
N LEU A 28 -15.86 2.82 3.64
CA LEU A 28 -14.92 3.54 2.79
C LEU A 28 -14.09 4.52 3.63
N HIS A 29 -12.78 4.39 3.55
CA HIS A 29 -11.87 5.22 4.31
C HIS A 29 -10.66 5.63 3.47
N ARG A 30 -9.99 6.70 3.90
CA ARG A 30 -8.83 7.24 3.18
C ARG A 30 -7.60 6.37 3.43
N ALA A 31 -6.87 6.12 2.35
CA ALA A 31 -5.66 5.29 2.40
C ALA A 31 -4.63 5.81 1.40
N PHE A 32 -3.42 5.29 1.50
CA PHE A 32 -2.38 5.59 0.53
C PHE A 32 -1.56 4.34 0.20
N SER A 33 -1.01 4.33 -1.01
CA SER A 33 -0.08 3.31 -1.47
C SER A 33 1.15 4.00 -2.06
N VAL A 34 2.34 3.54 -1.71
CA VAL A 34 3.60 4.08 -2.23
C VAL A 34 4.28 3.03 -3.09
N PHE A 35 4.62 3.41 -4.31
CA PHE A 35 5.35 2.57 -5.27
C PHE A 35 6.71 3.21 -5.50
N VAL A 36 7.78 2.48 -5.21
CA VAL A 36 9.14 2.98 -5.34
C VAL A 36 9.87 2.20 -6.42
N PHE A 37 10.61 2.91 -7.25
CA PHE A 37 11.37 2.33 -8.36
C PHE A 37 12.84 2.70 -8.20
N ASN A 38 13.73 1.85 -8.72
CA ASN A 38 15.14 2.21 -8.83
C ASN A 38 15.40 2.85 -10.22
N GLU A 39 16.65 3.25 -10.47
CA GLU A 39 17.02 3.88 -11.75
C GLU A 39 16.84 2.96 -12.95
N LYS A 40 16.80 1.66 -12.73
CA LYS A 40 16.57 0.67 -13.80
C LYS A 40 15.08 0.50 -14.12
N GLY A 41 14.20 1.19 -13.41
CA GLY A 41 12.77 1.04 -13.58
C GLY A 41 12.16 -0.19 -12.91
N GLU A 42 12.92 -0.86 -12.06
CA GLU A 42 12.43 -1.99 -11.28
C GLU A 42 11.66 -1.49 -10.06
N MET A 43 10.55 -2.17 -9.73
CA MET A 43 9.72 -1.81 -8.58
C MET A 43 10.20 -2.49 -7.31
N LEU A 44 10.25 -1.73 -6.22
CA LEU A 44 10.52 -2.25 -4.89
C LEU A 44 9.29 -2.95 -4.35
N LEU A 45 9.46 -4.22 -3.98
CA LEU A 45 8.41 -5.03 -3.35
C LEU A 45 8.81 -5.35 -1.92
N GLN A 46 7.80 -5.42 -1.03
CA GLN A 46 8.01 -5.92 0.32
C GLN A 46 7.18 -7.17 0.56
N GLN A 47 7.71 -8.07 1.37
CA GLN A 47 6.95 -9.20 1.89
C GLN A 47 6.46 -8.84 3.28
N ARG A 48 5.16 -8.89 3.49
CA ARG A 48 4.55 -8.55 4.78
C ARG A 48 4.99 -9.54 5.85
N ALA A 49 5.21 -9.03 7.07
CA ALA A 49 5.60 -9.88 8.19
C ALA A 49 4.55 -10.96 8.46
N ALA A 50 5.00 -12.12 8.94
CA ALA A 50 4.15 -13.28 9.16
C ALA A 50 3.08 -13.06 10.23
N LYS A 51 3.25 -12.06 11.11
CA LYS A 51 2.31 -11.77 12.19
C LYS A 51 1.34 -10.61 11.91
N LYS A 52 1.21 -10.21 10.65
CA LYS A 52 0.23 -9.17 10.27
C LYS A 52 -1.20 -9.71 10.43
N TYR A 53 -2.13 -8.82 10.78
CA TYR A 53 -3.52 -9.18 11.06
C TYR A 53 -4.31 -9.65 9.82
N HIS A 54 -3.87 -9.30 8.62
CA HIS A 54 -4.38 -9.87 7.38
C HIS A 54 -3.25 -9.98 6.37
N SER A 55 -3.42 -10.86 5.39
CA SER A 55 -2.49 -11.06 4.29
C SER A 55 -1.03 -11.26 4.76
N PRO A 56 -0.79 -12.09 5.81
CA PRO A 56 0.58 -12.30 6.31
C PRO A 56 1.44 -13.00 5.26
N SER A 57 2.72 -12.64 5.23
CA SER A 57 3.73 -13.23 4.33
C SER A 57 3.50 -13.01 2.84
N LEU A 58 2.52 -12.19 2.45
CA LEU A 58 2.27 -11.86 1.05
C LEU A 58 3.14 -10.69 0.60
N TRP A 59 3.40 -10.65 -0.70
CA TRP A 59 4.18 -9.58 -1.32
C TRP A 59 3.27 -8.44 -1.78
N SER A 60 3.79 -7.22 -1.68
CA SER A 60 3.10 -6.01 -2.08
C SER A 60 4.10 -4.93 -2.49
N ASN A 61 3.60 -3.74 -2.83
CA ASN A 61 4.43 -2.57 -3.12
C ASN A 61 5.18 -2.09 -1.87
N ALA A 62 5.94 -1.00 -1.99
CA ALA A 62 6.85 -0.54 -0.94
C ALA A 62 6.16 -0.24 0.38
N CYS A 63 4.95 0.34 0.35
CA CYS A 63 4.23 0.71 1.57
C CYS A 63 2.76 0.97 1.27
N CYS A 64 1.88 0.56 2.18
CA CYS A 64 0.45 0.87 2.16
C CYS A 64 0.00 1.11 3.59
N SER A 65 -0.76 2.17 3.82
CA SER A 65 -1.33 2.45 5.14
C SER A 65 -2.43 3.51 5.04
N HIS A 66 -2.75 4.10 6.16
CA HIS A 66 -3.83 5.08 6.30
C HIS A 66 -3.32 6.32 7.01
N PRO A 67 -3.68 7.54 6.57
CA PRO A 67 -3.39 8.72 7.36
C PRO A 67 -4.28 8.74 8.61
N GLU A 68 -3.75 9.27 9.70
CA GLU A 68 -4.55 9.53 10.87
C GLU A 68 -5.26 10.88 10.73
N VAL A 69 -6.31 11.08 11.54
CA VAL A 69 -7.04 12.35 11.54
C VAL A 69 -6.09 13.51 11.83
N GLY A 70 -6.11 14.51 10.95
CA GLY A 70 -5.23 15.68 11.07
C GLY A 70 -3.90 15.56 10.36
N GLU A 71 -3.54 14.39 9.84
CA GLU A 71 -2.31 14.22 9.06
C GLU A 71 -2.51 14.61 7.60
N GLU A 72 -1.52 15.31 7.03
CA GLU A 72 -1.46 15.51 5.60
C GLU A 72 -1.01 14.21 4.94
N ILE A 73 -1.73 13.75 3.93
CA ILE A 73 -1.54 12.39 3.40
C ILE A 73 -0.13 12.13 2.84
N ILE A 74 0.48 13.12 2.16
CA ILE A 74 1.84 12.92 1.62
C ILE A 74 2.87 12.78 2.75
N LEU A 75 2.67 13.49 3.86
CA LEU A 75 3.57 13.37 5.02
C LEU A 75 3.36 12.04 5.73
N ALA A 76 2.11 11.58 5.84
CA ALA A 76 1.81 10.27 6.41
C ALA A 76 2.44 9.16 5.56
N ALA A 77 2.37 9.27 4.24
CA ALA A 77 2.94 8.29 3.33
C ALA A 77 4.47 8.21 3.47
N GLY A 78 5.14 9.35 3.49
CA GLY A 78 6.61 9.40 3.68
C GLY A 78 7.05 8.84 5.02
N LYS A 79 6.30 9.15 6.08
CA LYS A 79 6.57 8.65 7.43
C LYS A 79 6.46 7.13 7.50
N ARG A 80 5.40 6.55 6.92
CA ARG A 80 5.23 5.10 6.94
C ARG A 80 6.27 4.40 6.09
N LEU A 81 6.67 4.98 4.98
CA LEU A 81 7.75 4.45 4.16
C LEU A 81 9.05 4.36 4.98
N GLN A 82 9.37 5.41 5.73
CA GLN A 82 10.52 5.43 6.63
C GLN A 82 10.39 4.36 7.73
N GLU A 83 9.22 4.25 8.35
CA GLU A 83 8.99 3.30 9.43
C GLU A 83 9.08 1.85 8.95
N GLU A 84 8.58 1.55 7.76
CA GLU A 84 8.54 0.17 7.24
C GLU A 84 9.81 -0.23 6.51
N MET A 85 10.34 0.65 5.65
CA MET A 85 11.45 0.31 4.76
C MET A 85 12.77 1.00 5.11
N GLY A 86 12.76 1.92 6.07
CA GLY A 86 13.97 2.51 6.61
C GLY A 86 14.64 3.54 5.73
N PHE A 87 13.91 4.18 4.81
CA PHE A 87 14.46 5.24 3.98
C PHE A 87 13.44 6.31 3.66
N GLU A 88 13.94 7.45 3.21
CA GLU A 88 13.14 8.58 2.74
C GLU A 88 13.48 8.88 1.29
N THR A 89 12.49 9.26 0.51
CA THR A 89 12.67 9.72 -0.86
C THR A 89 11.54 10.67 -1.22
N ILE A 90 11.73 11.47 -2.26
CA ILE A 90 10.68 12.34 -2.76
C ILE A 90 9.61 11.48 -3.43
N ILE A 91 8.37 11.66 -3.00
CA ILE A 91 7.23 10.96 -3.58
C ILE A 91 6.22 11.98 -4.12
N ASN A 92 5.52 11.59 -5.18
CA ASN A 92 4.51 12.44 -5.82
C ASN A 92 3.24 11.64 -6.04
N GLU A 93 2.10 12.25 -5.81
CA GLU A 93 0.81 11.61 -6.06
C GLU A 93 0.58 11.53 -7.56
N LYS A 94 0.20 10.33 -8.04
CA LYS A 94 -0.01 10.06 -9.47
C LYS A 94 -1.48 9.92 -9.81
N PHE A 95 -2.26 9.21 -8.98
CA PHE A 95 -3.69 9.03 -9.20
C PHE A 95 -4.35 8.55 -7.93
N GLN A 96 -5.68 8.44 -7.98
CA GLN A 96 -6.51 7.95 -6.89
C GLN A 96 -7.50 6.95 -7.45
N PHE A 97 -7.88 5.97 -6.64
CA PHE A 97 -8.93 5.03 -7.03
C PHE A 97 -9.58 4.42 -5.80
N ILE A 98 -10.79 3.89 -5.98
CA ILE A 98 -11.50 3.19 -4.92
C ILE A 98 -11.44 1.71 -5.21
N TYR A 99 -11.13 0.91 -4.18
CA TYR A 99 -11.23 -0.54 -4.30
C TYR A 99 -11.84 -1.14 -3.04
N LYS A 100 -12.36 -2.36 -3.19
CA LYS A 100 -12.93 -3.11 -2.09
C LYS A 100 -12.51 -4.57 -2.22
N THR A 101 -12.03 -5.15 -1.13
CA THR A 101 -11.66 -6.56 -1.09
C THR A 101 -12.03 -7.17 0.27
N GLU A 102 -12.54 -8.38 0.24
CA GLU A 102 -12.94 -9.11 1.44
C GLU A 102 -11.91 -10.19 1.75
N PHE A 103 -11.63 -10.38 3.05
CA PHE A 103 -10.69 -11.39 3.53
C PHE A 103 -11.43 -12.51 4.26
N ASP A 104 -10.82 -13.69 4.33
CA ASP A 104 -11.40 -14.88 4.95
C ASP A 104 -11.71 -14.70 6.45
N ASN A 105 -11.03 -13.76 7.13
CA ASN A 105 -11.20 -13.52 8.56
C ASN A 105 -12.35 -12.55 8.89
N GLY A 106 -13.20 -12.23 7.92
CA GLY A 106 -14.36 -11.33 8.12
C GLY A 106 -14.02 -9.85 8.03
N LEU A 107 -12.77 -9.50 7.69
CA LEU A 107 -12.36 -8.12 7.50
C LEU A 107 -12.54 -7.72 6.04
N THR A 108 -12.81 -6.44 5.80
CA THR A 108 -12.98 -5.87 4.45
C THR A 108 -12.12 -4.62 4.34
N GLU A 109 -11.33 -4.55 3.27
CA GLU A 109 -10.64 -3.32 2.86
C GLU A 109 -11.55 -2.60 1.86
N HIS A 110 -11.95 -1.37 2.18
CA HIS A 110 -12.71 -0.51 1.28
C HIS A 110 -12.07 0.86 1.33
N GLU A 111 -11.21 1.15 0.36
CA GLU A 111 -10.31 2.30 0.43
C GLU A 111 -10.48 3.28 -0.70
N PHE A 112 -10.41 4.56 -0.35
CA PHE A 112 -10.12 5.62 -1.30
C PHE A 112 -8.60 5.79 -1.26
N ASP A 113 -7.93 5.18 -2.22
CA ASP A 113 -6.48 5.03 -2.20
C ASP A 113 -5.78 6.12 -3.01
N HIS A 114 -4.91 6.87 -2.34
CA HIS A 114 -4.03 7.85 -2.97
C HIS A 114 -2.72 7.17 -3.33
N VAL A 115 -2.37 7.15 -4.61
CA VAL A 115 -1.19 6.43 -5.09
C VAL A 115 -0.04 7.39 -5.36
N PHE A 116 1.07 7.15 -4.65
CA PHE A 116 2.29 7.92 -4.76
C PHE A 116 3.40 7.10 -5.41
N THR A 117 4.28 7.76 -6.14
CA THR A 117 5.47 7.11 -6.69
C THR A 117 6.73 7.89 -6.33
N GLY A 118 7.85 7.17 -6.24
CA GLY A 118 9.15 7.76 -5.98
C GLY A 118 10.27 6.91 -6.55
N ILE A 119 11.47 7.47 -6.59
CA ILE A 119 12.67 6.77 -7.07
C ILE A 119 13.69 6.73 -5.93
N TYR A 120 14.30 5.56 -5.72
CA TYR A 120 15.29 5.39 -4.67
C TYR A 120 16.26 4.27 -5.03
N ASP A 121 17.55 4.52 -4.87
CA ASP A 121 18.61 3.54 -5.15
C ASP A 121 19.53 3.31 -3.94
N GLY A 122 19.20 3.88 -2.80
CA GLY A 122 20.02 3.79 -1.60
C GLY A 122 19.77 2.54 -0.78
N GLU A 123 20.30 2.55 0.43
CA GLU A 123 20.16 1.45 1.39
C GLU A 123 18.73 1.32 1.90
N ILE A 124 18.26 0.09 2.01
CA ILE A 124 16.94 -0.24 2.53
C ILE A 124 17.13 -1.01 3.84
N LEU A 125 16.51 -0.50 4.93
CA LEU A 125 16.62 -1.08 6.26
C LEU A 125 15.20 -1.38 6.79
N PRO A 126 14.59 -2.48 6.33
CA PRO A 126 13.20 -2.78 6.71
C PRO A 126 13.05 -3.06 8.20
N ASN A 127 11.91 -2.64 8.75
CA ASN A 127 11.51 -2.99 10.10
C ASN A 127 11.00 -4.43 10.11
N PRO A 128 11.68 -5.36 10.80
CA PRO A 128 11.31 -6.78 10.75
C PRO A 128 9.93 -7.08 11.38
N GLU A 129 9.37 -6.18 12.16
CA GLU A 129 8.02 -6.34 12.69
C GLU A 129 6.95 -6.08 11.64
N GLU A 130 7.28 -5.35 10.59
CA GLU A 130 6.37 -4.99 9.51
C GLU A 130 6.67 -5.74 8.21
N VAL A 131 7.96 -5.97 7.93
CA VAL A 131 8.46 -6.47 6.65
C VAL A 131 9.44 -7.60 6.89
N SER A 132 9.18 -8.78 6.32
CA SER A 132 10.09 -9.93 6.47
C SER A 132 11.13 -10.03 5.36
N ASP A 133 10.88 -9.43 4.19
CA ASP A 133 11.82 -9.45 3.07
C ASP A 133 11.48 -8.35 2.06
N TYR A 134 12.40 -8.05 1.15
CA TYR A 134 12.18 -7.10 0.07
C TYR A 134 13.02 -7.47 -1.15
N CYS A 135 12.60 -6.98 -2.33
CA CYS A 135 13.36 -7.13 -3.56
C CYS A 135 12.94 -6.09 -4.58
N TYR A 136 13.78 -5.86 -5.58
CA TYR A 136 13.40 -5.12 -6.78
C TYR A 136 13.08 -6.11 -7.89
N MET A 137 12.02 -5.85 -8.65
CA MET A 137 11.64 -6.66 -9.81
C MET A 137 11.22 -5.77 -10.97
N SER A 138 11.53 -6.21 -12.20
CA SER A 138 11.06 -5.49 -13.39
C SER A 138 9.55 -5.57 -13.50
N MET A 139 8.94 -4.58 -14.16
CA MET A 139 7.48 -4.56 -14.36
C MET A 139 6.99 -5.80 -15.10
N ASP A 140 7.76 -6.26 -16.09
CA ASP A 140 7.39 -7.46 -16.86
C ASP A 140 7.46 -8.73 -16.00
N ALA A 141 8.49 -8.84 -15.15
CA ALA A 141 8.62 -9.99 -14.24
C ALA A 141 7.48 -10.01 -13.21
N ILE A 142 7.08 -8.85 -12.71
CA ILE A 142 5.95 -8.76 -11.77
C ILE A 142 4.66 -9.21 -12.46
N GLU A 143 4.40 -8.72 -13.68
CA GLU A 143 3.20 -9.08 -14.43
C GLU A 143 3.13 -10.59 -14.66
N GLU A 144 4.24 -11.20 -15.07
CA GLU A 144 4.31 -12.64 -15.26
C GLU A 144 4.07 -13.40 -13.96
N SER A 145 4.67 -12.94 -12.86
CA SER A 145 4.49 -13.55 -11.54
C SER A 145 3.05 -13.44 -11.03
N LEU A 146 2.39 -12.30 -11.28
CA LEU A 146 0.97 -12.13 -10.92
C LEU A 146 0.07 -13.09 -11.68
N LEU A 147 0.40 -13.40 -12.94
CA LEU A 147 -0.36 -14.35 -13.74
C LEU A 147 -0.12 -15.79 -13.32
N SER A 148 1.14 -16.15 -13.04
CA SER A 148 1.51 -17.53 -12.72
C SER A 148 1.37 -17.89 -11.23
N HIS A 149 1.54 -16.91 -10.33
CA HIS A 149 1.53 -17.12 -8.88
C HIS A 149 0.75 -16.01 -8.17
N PRO A 150 -0.55 -15.81 -8.49
CA PRO A 150 -1.32 -14.70 -7.90
C PRO A 150 -1.43 -14.78 -6.38
N ALA A 151 -1.38 -15.98 -5.81
CA ALA A 151 -1.49 -16.17 -4.36
C ALA A 151 -0.29 -15.64 -3.56
N LYS A 152 0.81 -15.30 -4.22
CA LYS A 152 1.98 -14.68 -3.57
C LYS A 152 1.75 -13.23 -3.17
N TYR A 153 0.74 -12.58 -3.75
CA TYR A 153 0.55 -11.14 -3.67
C TYR A 153 -0.71 -10.77 -2.90
N THR A 154 -0.69 -9.59 -2.30
CA THR A 154 -1.90 -9.06 -1.65
C THR A 154 -2.94 -8.75 -2.72
N SER A 155 -4.22 -8.80 -2.34
CA SER A 155 -5.31 -8.50 -3.26
C SER A 155 -5.25 -7.05 -3.76
N TRP A 156 -4.91 -6.10 -2.89
CA TRP A 156 -4.82 -4.69 -3.30
C TRP A 156 -3.68 -4.45 -4.28
N PHE A 157 -2.56 -5.15 -4.15
CA PHE A 157 -1.47 -5.05 -5.12
C PHE A 157 -1.90 -5.56 -6.50
N THR A 158 -2.62 -6.68 -6.52
CA THR A 158 -3.14 -7.25 -7.75
C THR A 158 -4.09 -6.27 -8.46
N ILE A 159 -4.87 -5.52 -7.69
CA ILE A 159 -5.78 -4.49 -8.24
C ILE A 159 -5.01 -3.26 -8.72
N ALA A 160 -4.03 -2.80 -7.94
CA ALA A 160 -3.31 -1.55 -8.23
C ALA A 160 -2.26 -1.69 -9.33
N PHE A 161 -1.60 -2.84 -9.43
CA PHE A 161 -0.47 -3.00 -10.35
C PHE A 161 -0.79 -2.69 -11.82
N PRO A 162 -1.90 -3.18 -12.41
CA PRO A 162 -2.23 -2.82 -13.80
C PRO A 162 -2.36 -1.31 -14.01
N LYS A 163 -2.89 -0.59 -13.01
CA LYS A 163 -3.04 0.87 -13.07
C LYS A 163 -1.68 1.57 -13.04
N ILE A 164 -0.76 1.07 -12.21
CA ILE A 164 0.61 1.58 -12.15
C ILE A 164 1.32 1.33 -13.47
N LYS A 165 1.22 0.13 -14.00
CA LYS A 165 1.87 -0.24 -15.26
C LYS A 165 1.40 0.66 -16.41
N GLU A 166 0.11 0.97 -16.45
CA GLU A 166 -0.46 1.86 -17.47
C GLU A 166 0.15 3.27 -17.41
N GLN A 167 0.49 3.77 -16.21
CA GLN A 167 1.11 5.09 -16.03
C GLN A 167 2.55 5.13 -16.56
N PHE A 168 3.22 4.00 -16.67
CA PHE A 168 4.61 3.89 -17.11
C PHE A 168 4.76 3.24 -18.49
N ALA A 169 3.66 3.03 -19.20
CA ALA A 169 3.66 2.43 -20.54
C ALA A 169 4.08 3.43 -21.63
#